data_97a95712a171ebf1a270ffed09dd0948
#
_entry.id   97a95712a171ebf1a270ffed09dd0948
#
_cell.length_a   1.000
_cell.length_b   1.000
_cell.length_c   1.000
_cell.angle_alpha   90.00
_cell.angle_beta   90.00
_cell.angle_gamma   90.00
#
_symmetry.space_group_name_H-M   'P 1'
#
loop_
_entity.id
_entity.type
_entity.pdbx_description
1 polymer ?
#
loop_
_entity_poly.entity_id
_entity_poly.type
_entity_poly.pdbx_seq_one_letter_code
_entity_poly.pdbx_strand_id
1 'polypeptide(L)'
;MKTNQNEIKIYFCTKCGWLPRSTWMAQEILNTFCTDIIALTLVPSDSGRFEIWCNNQLIFSRINEGCFIEIKEIKVRIRNLIDPYRSLGHNDSEKKI
;
A
#
# COMPACT_ATOMS: atom_id res chain seq x y z
N MET A 1 20.12 0.87 -12.70
CA MET A 1 19.68 0.94 -12.13
C MET A 1 18.79 0.47 -11.53
N LYS A 2 18.46 0.15 -11.13
CA LYS A 2 17.85 -0.18 -10.42
C LYS A 2 16.95 0.39 -9.68
N THR A 3 16.54 1.15 -9.79
CA THR A 3 15.63 1.98 -9.10
C THR A 3 14.21 1.43 -9.00
N ASN A 4 13.84 0.49 -9.82
CA ASN A 4 12.48 -0.06 -9.84
C ASN A 4 12.42 -1.41 -9.17
N GLN A 5 12.97 -1.50 -7.97
CA GLN A 5 13.03 -2.76 -7.28
C GLN A 5 12.21 -2.79 -6.01
N ASN A 6 11.21 -1.91 -5.96
CA ASN A 6 10.34 -1.84 -4.78
C ASN A 6 9.32 -2.97 -4.81
N GLU A 7 9.10 -3.59 -3.67
CA GLU A 7 8.13 -4.67 -3.53
C GLU A 7 7.11 -4.33 -2.49
N ILE A 8 5.87 -4.66 -2.79
CA ILE A 8 4.76 -4.46 -1.87
C ILE A 8 4.19 -5.82 -1.50
N LYS A 9 3.88 -5.99 -0.22
CA LYS A 9 3.15 -7.17 0.25
C LYS A 9 1.95 -6.74 1.04
N ILE A 10 0.81 -7.36 0.76
CA ILE A 10 -0.41 -7.13 1.52
C ILE A 10 -0.81 -8.44 2.18
N TYR A 11 -0.77 -8.47 3.50
CA TYR A 11 -1.21 -9.61 4.28
C TYR A 11 -2.67 -9.39 4.65
N PHE A 12 -3.50 -10.36 4.39
CA PHE A 12 -4.93 -10.20 4.66
C PHE A 12 -5.51 -11.44 5.31
N CYS A 13 -6.37 -11.23 6.30
CA CYS A 13 -7.06 -12.31 6.98
C CYS A 13 -8.09 -12.91 6.04
N THR A 14 -7.95 -14.21 5.73
CA THR A 14 -8.85 -14.86 4.80
C THR A 14 -10.26 -15.03 5.38
N LYS A 15 -10.31 -15.27 6.68
CA LYS A 15 -11.61 -15.50 7.33
C LYS A 15 -12.38 -14.24 7.59
N CYS A 16 -11.72 -13.09 7.43
CA CYS A 16 -12.35 -11.80 7.69
C CYS A 16 -13.05 -11.22 6.46
N GLY A 17 -12.94 -11.89 5.32
CA GLY A 17 -13.58 -11.40 4.11
C GLY A 17 -12.89 -10.24 3.47
N TRP A 18 -11.59 -10.10 3.67
CA TRP A 18 -10.86 -8.93 3.19
C TRP A 18 -10.15 -9.14 1.87
N LEU A 19 -10.39 -10.27 1.20
CA LEU A 19 -9.78 -10.48 -0.11
C LEU A 19 -10.21 -9.40 -1.12
N PRO A 20 -11.50 -9.05 -1.22
CA PRO A 20 -11.87 -7.99 -2.16
C PRO A 20 -11.20 -6.66 -1.83
N ARG A 21 -11.07 -6.33 -0.55
CA ARG A 21 -10.40 -5.11 -0.15
C ARG A 21 -8.93 -5.14 -0.57
N SER A 22 -8.27 -6.28 -0.33
CA SER A 22 -6.85 -6.38 -0.64
C SER A 22 -6.59 -6.36 -2.13
N THR A 23 -7.45 -7.00 -2.93
CA THR A 23 -7.28 -6.98 -4.38
C THR A 23 -7.54 -5.60 -4.93
N TRP A 24 -8.53 -4.89 -4.39
CA TRP A 24 -8.80 -3.52 -4.83
C TRP A 24 -7.64 -2.60 -4.49
N MET A 25 -7.09 -2.72 -3.28
CA MET A 25 -5.95 -1.90 -2.91
C MET A 25 -4.74 -2.20 -3.77
N ALA A 26 -4.53 -3.49 -4.08
CA ALA A 26 -3.44 -3.88 -4.97
C ALA A 26 -3.56 -3.20 -6.31
N GLN A 27 -4.76 -3.20 -6.86
CA GLN A 27 -5.01 -2.56 -8.14
C GLN A 27 -4.71 -1.07 -8.07
N GLU A 28 -5.16 -0.41 -7.01
CA GLU A 28 -4.93 1.02 -6.85
C GLU A 28 -3.45 1.35 -6.73
N ILE A 29 -2.74 0.55 -5.95
CA ILE A 29 -1.32 0.77 -5.75
C ILE A 29 -0.57 0.56 -7.07
N LEU A 30 -0.89 -0.51 -7.79
CA LEU A 30 -0.22 -0.80 -9.05
C LEU A 30 -0.53 0.25 -10.11
N ASN A 31 -1.75 0.77 -10.12
CA ASN A 31 -2.09 1.83 -11.07
C ASN A 31 -1.24 3.07 -10.83
N THR A 32 -1.01 3.40 -9.57
CA THR A 32 -0.28 4.62 -9.24
C THR A 32 1.23 4.45 -9.40
N PHE A 33 1.75 3.28 -9.04
CA PHE A 33 3.19 3.07 -8.96
C PHE A 33 3.68 2.01 -9.95
N CYS A 34 3.00 1.84 -11.07
CA CYS A 34 3.28 0.70 -11.95
C CYS A 34 4.72 0.69 -12.46
N THR A 35 5.37 1.83 -12.58
CA THR A 35 6.74 1.87 -13.06
C THR A 35 7.75 1.83 -11.92
N ASP A 36 7.28 1.88 -10.68
CA ASP A 36 8.16 1.94 -9.51
C ASP A 36 8.20 0.63 -8.74
N ILE A 37 7.22 -0.23 -8.98
CA ILE A 37 7.06 -1.47 -8.21
C ILE A 37 7.38 -2.64 -9.10
N ILE A 38 8.29 -3.50 -8.63
CA ILE A 38 8.63 -4.69 -9.38
C ILE A 38 7.65 -5.83 -9.12
N ALA A 39 7.04 -5.84 -7.94
CA ALA A 39 6.11 -6.91 -7.60
C ALA A 39 5.19 -6.47 -6.47
N LEU A 40 3.97 -6.97 -6.52
CA LEU A 40 3.03 -6.82 -5.41
C LEU A 40 2.44 -8.19 -5.12
N THR A 41 2.53 -8.62 -3.87
CA THR A 41 2.11 -9.95 -3.46
C THR A 41 0.98 -9.86 -2.46
N LEU A 42 -0.06 -10.65 -2.69
CA LEU A 42 -1.13 -10.81 -1.73
C LEU A 42 -0.85 -12.08 -0.93
N VAL A 43 -0.81 -11.95 0.40
CA VAL A 43 -0.42 -13.05 1.28
C VAL A 43 -1.58 -13.40 2.19
N PRO A 44 -2.20 -14.57 1.98
CA PRO A 44 -3.27 -15.00 2.89
C PRO A 44 -2.75 -15.17 4.30
N SER A 45 -3.50 -14.67 5.24
CA SER A 45 -3.13 -14.72 6.67
C SER A 45 -4.36 -15.03 7.50
N ASP A 46 -4.25 -14.85 8.81
CA ASP A 46 -5.36 -15.11 9.70
C ASP A 46 -5.35 -14.09 10.85
N SER A 47 -6.21 -14.33 11.82
CA SER A 47 -6.22 -13.59 13.10
C SER A 47 -6.44 -12.10 12.93
N GLY A 48 -7.23 -11.71 11.92
CA GLY A 48 -7.54 -10.30 11.71
C GLY A 48 -6.42 -9.48 11.17
N ARG A 49 -5.40 -10.12 10.62
CA ARG A 49 -4.24 -9.41 10.09
C ARG A 49 -4.58 -8.70 8.79
N PHE A 50 -4.23 -7.44 8.71
CA PHE A 50 -4.23 -6.70 7.46
C PHE A 50 -3.09 -5.71 7.53
N GLU A 51 -2.03 -6.00 6.79
CA GLU A 51 -0.80 -5.22 6.82
C GLU A 51 -0.31 -4.98 5.42
N ILE A 52 0.25 -3.80 5.22
CA ILE A 52 0.87 -3.46 3.96
C ILE A 52 2.33 -3.15 4.24
N TRP A 53 3.20 -3.86 3.56
CA TRP A 53 4.64 -3.75 3.71
C TRP A 53 5.24 -3.25 2.40
N CYS A 54 6.21 -2.37 2.50
CA CYS A 54 6.95 -1.89 1.35
C CYS A 54 8.43 -2.03 1.65
N ASN A 55 9.12 -2.86 0.85
CA ASN A 55 10.56 -3.07 1.00
C ASN A 55 10.92 -3.47 2.43
N ASN A 56 10.15 -4.37 3.00
CA ASN A 56 10.35 -4.89 4.34
C ASN A 56 10.11 -3.86 5.44
N GLN A 57 9.43 -2.78 5.13
CA GLN A 57 8.99 -1.82 6.13
C GLN A 57 7.47 -1.84 6.21
N LEU A 58 6.96 -1.92 7.43
CA LEU A 58 5.53 -1.91 7.66
C LEU A 58 5.01 -0.49 7.48
N ILE A 59 4.10 -0.30 6.52
CA ILE A 59 3.54 1.03 6.29
C ILE A 59 2.12 1.15 6.81
N PHE A 60 1.44 0.03 7.02
CA PHE A 60 0.09 0.07 7.58
C PHE A 60 -0.20 -1.25 8.26
N SER A 61 -0.81 -1.17 9.45
CA SER A 61 -1.33 -2.33 10.16
C SER A 61 -2.67 -1.96 10.76
N ARG A 62 -3.72 -2.69 10.34
CA ARG A 62 -5.05 -2.43 10.87
C ARG A 62 -5.09 -2.62 12.39
N ILE A 63 -4.41 -3.64 12.88
CA ILE A 63 -4.41 -3.91 14.30
C ILE A 63 -3.72 -2.77 15.05
N ASN A 64 -2.56 -2.35 14.56
CA ASN A 64 -1.82 -1.29 15.24
C ASN A 64 -2.55 0.05 15.21
N GLU A 65 -3.20 0.36 14.09
CA GLU A 65 -3.85 1.65 13.96
C GLU A 65 -5.31 1.64 14.36
N GLY A 66 -5.87 0.44 14.52
CA GLY A 66 -7.22 0.31 15.03
C GLY A 66 -8.32 0.49 14.01
N CYS A 67 -7.98 0.73 12.76
CA CYS A 67 -8.97 0.94 11.71
C CYS A 67 -8.31 0.82 10.36
N PHE A 68 -9.15 0.76 9.31
CA PHE A 68 -8.64 0.90 7.95
C PHE A 68 -8.50 2.37 7.63
N ILE A 69 -7.53 2.69 6.79
CA ILE A 69 -7.34 4.05 6.31
C ILE A 69 -7.61 4.07 4.81
N GLU A 70 -7.79 5.27 4.28
CA GLU A 70 -8.12 5.43 2.88
C GLU A 70 -6.93 5.12 2.00
N ILE A 71 -7.23 4.69 0.79
CA ILE A 71 -6.18 4.34 -0.17
C ILE A 71 -5.28 5.53 -0.47
N LYS A 72 -5.82 6.73 -0.44
CA LYS A 72 -5.01 7.94 -0.65
C LYS A 72 -3.87 8.01 0.37
N GLU A 73 -4.18 7.70 1.62
CA GLU A 73 -3.16 7.74 2.66
C GLU A 73 -2.12 6.63 2.45
N ILE A 74 -2.57 5.45 2.03
CA ILE A 74 -1.65 4.37 1.72
C ILE A 74 -0.67 4.80 0.63
N LYS A 75 -1.20 5.43 -0.41
CA LYS A 75 -0.34 5.86 -1.52
C LYS A 75 0.67 6.91 -1.07
N VAL A 76 0.25 7.80 -0.17
CA VAL A 76 1.18 8.80 0.35
C VAL A 76 2.30 8.13 1.13
N ARG A 77 1.97 7.14 1.95
CA ARG A 77 2.98 6.44 2.73
C ARG A 77 3.97 5.70 1.84
N ILE A 78 3.48 5.07 0.77
CA ILE A 78 4.38 4.41 -0.18
C ILE A 78 5.26 5.43 -0.87
N ARG A 79 4.67 6.52 -1.38
CA ARG A 79 5.43 7.55 -2.05
C ARG A 79 6.52 8.12 -1.15
N ASN A 80 6.20 8.36 0.10
CA ASN A 80 7.17 8.92 1.03
C ASN A 80 8.36 8.02 1.24
N LEU A 81 8.15 6.71 1.11
CA LEU A 81 9.21 5.75 1.30
C LEU A 81 10.09 5.59 0.06
N ILE A 82 9.47 5.56 -1.12
CA ILE A 82 10.22 5.22 -2.33
C ILE A 82 10.64 6.45 -3.14
N ASP A 83 9.90 7.55 -3.02
CA ASP A 83 10.23 8.75 -3.80
C ASP A 83 9.52 9.95 -3.17
N PRO A 84 10.05 10.47 -2.07
CA PRO A 84 9.34 11.48 -1.29
C PRO A 84 9.04 12.79 -2.01
N TYR A 85 9.75 13.04 -3.10
CA TYR A 85 9.54 14.30 -3.82
C TYR A 85 8.55 14.18 -4.97
N ARG A 86 8.04 12.99 -5.20
CA ARG A 86 7.12 12.75 -6.30
C ARG A 86 5.72 13.22 -5.96
N SER A 87 5.10 13.89 -6.91
CA SER A 87 3.70 14.29 -6.76
C SER A 87 2.78 13.13 -7.09
N LEU A 88 1.70 12.99 -6.36
CA LEU A 88 0.69 11.98 -6.61
C LEU A 88 -0.55 12.57 -7.29
N GLY A 89 -0.37 13.72 -7.93
CA GLY A 89 -1.48 14.33 -8.60
C GLY A 89 -2.51 14.82 -7.61
N HIS A 90 -3.77 14.48 -7.83
CA HIS A 90 -4.81 15.01 -6.95
C HIS A 90 -4.74 14.44 -5.53
N ASN A 91 -3.97 13.38 -5.32
CA ASN A 91 -3.74 12.91 -3.95
C ASN A 91 -3.00 13.93 -3.13
N ASP A 92 -2.16 14.72 -3.79
CA ASP A 92 -1.37 15.75 -3.11
C ASP A 92 -1.95 17.13 -3.25
N SER A 93 -2.78 17.34 -4.23
CA SER A 93 -3.19 18.70 -4.56
C SER A 93 -3.92 19.37 -3.43
N GLU A 94 -4.62 18.62 -2.63
CA GLU A 94 -5.36 19.17 -1.51
C GLU A 94 -4.45 19.82 -0.49
N LYS A 95 -3.24 19.32 -0.39
CA LYS A 95 -2.31 19.83 0.60
C LYS A 95 -1.69 21.12 0.20
N LYS A 96 -1.74 21.43 -1.07
CA LYS A 96 -1.12 22.64 -1.55
C LYS A 96 -2.01 23.83 -1.46
N ILE A 97 -3.25 23.57 -1.28
CA ILE A 97 -4.21 24.62 -1.20
C ILE A 97 -4.46 25.05 0.22
#